data_ff956930cb04a89a5480f7faca9496a7
#
_entry.id   ff956930cb04a89a5480f7faca9496a7
#
_cell.length_a   1.000
_cell.length_b   1.000
_cell.length_c   1.000
_cell.angle_alpha   90.00
_cell.angle_beta   90.00
_cell.angle_gamma   90.00
#
_symmetry.space_group_name_H-M   'P 1'
#
loop_
_entity.id
_entity.type
_entity.pdbx_description
1 polymer ?
#
loop_
_entity_poly.entity_id
_entity_poly.type
_entity_poly.pdbx_seq_one_letter_code
_entity_poly.pdbx_strand_id
1 'polypeptide(L)'
;MKTTKLSFLLILLCASHSAIAQDRPNVLLVFLDNFGWGEPGFNGGGIIRGAATPRLDQLAAEGIRLTNFNVEVQCTPSRSAIMTGRYAVRSGNGTVPMGEGVYGLVQWEITMAEMLAEAGYATAMYGKWHLGRTEGRFPTDQGFDEWYGVPNSTDESVYSSLPEFAASGLSETFVMDGRKGSTPEKVRPYRLDYRPLIDRDLTDRAISFMTQQAEAQTPFFVYLPYTATHFPTMPHPDFDGKTGNGPWGDLLMQIDSYTGELLDTIDDLGIAENTIVIFTADNGPEALSAGETSLTVETAIHGSAGPWRSTLFTGYEGALRVPFAMRWPGKIEAGRVSDEIVHEMDLFPTVAQIAGGKVPEDRVIDGIDMSEFLLGQKEASGREGFVVYMGNEIFGVKWRNWKLHFKEQTGWDGELREYTMPRAYNLMNDPQERDNVLFPHTWVPKAALPQLEEHLGSLKKYLPVPSGASDPYEPPY
;
A
#
# COMPACT_ATOMS: atom_id res chain seq x y z
N MET A 1 19.58 -19.45 79.98
CA MET A 1 19.40 -19.89 78.57
C MET A 1 18.37 -18.98 77.98
N LYS A 2 18.79 -18.03 77.09
CA LYS A 2 17.92 -17.11 76.39
C LYS A 2 17.90 -17.57 74.92
N THR A 3 16.76 -18.03 74.42
CA THR A 3 16.55 -18.41 73.07
C THR A 3 16.11 -17.20 72.23
N THR A 4 16.99 -16.77 71.31
CA THR A 4 16.73 -15.69 70.35
C THR A 4 16.01 -16.28 69.16
N LYS A 5 14.78 -15.83 68.84
CA LYS A 5 14.04 -16.16 67.64
C LYS A 5 14.49 -15.23 66.55
N LEU A 6 15.08 -15.79 65.49
CA LEU A 6 15.44 -15.10 64.25
C LEU A 6 14.23 -15.15 63.30
N SER A 7 13.56 -14.01 63.06
CA SER A 7 12.48 -13.89 62.06
C SER A 7 13.08 -13.58 60.70
N PHE A 8 12.97 -14.49 59.76
CA PHE A 8 13.29 -14.26 58.35
C PHE A 8 12.15 -13.47 57.68
N LEU A 9 12.44 -12.26 57.28
CA LEU A 9 11.56 -11.44 56.46
C LEU A 9 11.79 -11.81 54.97
N LEU A 10 10.84 -12.51 54.37
CA LEU A 10 10.84 -12.86 52.94
C LEU A 10 10.35 -11.63 52.16
N ILE A 11 11.26 -10.87 51.57
CA ILE A 11 10.91 -9.79 50.61
C ILE A 11 10.62 -10.45 49.28
N LEU A 12 9.32 -10.48 48.91
CA LEU A 12 8.89 -10.81 47.53
C LEU A 12 9.32 -9.66 46.63
N LEU A 13 10.34 -9.88 45.80
CA LEU A 13 10.59 -9.04 44.64
C LEU A 13 9.54 -9.40 43.56
N CYS A 14 8.44 -8.67 43.52
CA CYS A 14 7.62 -8.59 42.28
C CYS A 14 8.41 -7.74 41.28
N ALA A 15 9.21 -8.38 40.45
CA ALA A 15 9.81 -7.73 39.31
C ALA A 15 8.67 -7.37 38.31
N SER A 16 8.38 -6.09 38.27
CA SER A 16 7.48 -5.49 37.28
C SER A 16 8.03 -5.71 35.86
N HIS A 17 7.46 -6.66 35.15
CA HIS A 17 7.68 -6.86 33.73
C HIS A 17 6.84 -5.89 32.85
N SER A 18 6.35 -4.80 33.41
CA SER A 18 5.42 -3.88 32.72
C SER A 18 6.10 -2.72 31.98
N ALA A 19 7.42 -2.67 31.88
CA ALA A 19 8.10 -1.47 31.37
C ALA A 19 8.55 -1.57 29.90
N ILE A 20 8.34 -2.70 29.21
CA ILE A 20 8.81 -2.85 27.81
C ILE A 20 7.68 -2.76 26.77
N ALA A 21 6.43 -2.90 27.17
CA ALA A 21 5.29 -2.86 26.25
C ALA A 21 4.82 -1.44 25.86
N GLN A 22 5.30 -0.40 26.55
CA GLN A 22 4.79 0.97 26.45
C GLN A 22 5.47 1.83 25.36
N ASP A 23 6.50 1.31 24.68
CA ASP A 23 7.26 2.06 23.64
C ASP A 23 7.03 1.60 22.20
N ARG A 24 6.09 0.67 21.95
CA ARG A 24 5.80 0.15 20.61
C ARG A 24 4.48 0.71 20.10
N PRO A 25 4.49 1.60 19.10
CA PRO A 25 3.25 2.17 18.58
C PRO A 25 2.44 1.14 17.82
N ASN A 26 1.12 1.24 17.90
CA ASN A 26 0.23 0.58 16.95
C ASN A 26 0.44 1.16 15.55
N VAL A 27 0.16 0.37 14.53
CA VAL A 27 0.27 0.80 13.13
C VAL A 27 -1.03 0.47 12.40
N LEU A 28 -1.69 1.50 11.89
CA LEU A 28 -2.82 1.39 10.96
C LEU A 28 -2.38 1.91 9.59
N LEU A 29 -2.35 1.01 8.60
CA LEU A 29 -2.06 1.34 7.20
C LEU A 29 -3.35 1.25 6.39
N VAL A 30 -3.96 2.41 6.10
CA VAL A 30 -5.10 2.55 5.18
C VAL A 30 -4.55 2.68 3.77
N PHE A 31 -4.90 1.71 2.91
CA PHE A 31 -4.31 1.55 1.59
C PHE A 31 -5.40 1.45 0.53
N LEU A 32 -5.51 2.44 -0.34
CA LEU A 32 -6.55 2.46 -1.35
C LEU A 32 -6.09 1.82 -2.66
N ASP A 33 -7.05 1.40 -3.47
CA ASP A 33 -6.85 0.74 -4.76
C ASP A 33 -7.12 1.75 -5.89
N ASN A 34 -6.11 2.06 -6.71
CA ASN A 34 -6.21 3.01 -7.83
C ASN A 34 -6.61 4.46 -7.42
N PHE A 35 -6.19 4.93 -6.24
CA PHE A 35 -6.56 6.24 -5.73
C PHE A 35 -5.54 7.31 -6.14
N GLY A 36 -5.94 8.19 -7.05
CA GLY A 36 -5.06 9.19 -7.64
C GLY A 36 -4.62 10.30 -6.68
N TRP A 37 -3.43 10.86 -6.94
CA TRP A 37 -2.85 11.95 -6.16
C TRP A 37 -3.78 13.16 -6.01
N GLY A 38 -4.56 13.46 -7.05
CA GLY A 38 -5.47 14.60 -7.09
C GLY A 38 -6.87 14.34 -6.54
N GLU A 39 -7.14 13.23 -5.87
CA GLU A 39 -8.46 12.93 -5.35
C GLU A 39 -8.78 13.63 -4.03
N PRO A 40 -7.93 13.57 -2.97
CA PRO A 40 -8.27 14.15 -1.68
C PRO A 40 -8.14 15.67 -1.67
N GLY A 41 -8.89 16.32 -0.76
CA GLY A 41 -8.90 17.77 -0.58
C GLY A 41 -7.54 18.35 -0.23
N PHE A 42 -6.76 17.67 0.60
CA PHE A 42 -5.41 18.11 0.97
C PHE A 42 -4.42 18.18 -0.20
N ASN A 43 -4.73 17.56 -1.35
CA ASN A 43 -3.98 17.70 -2.60
C ASN A 43 -4.73 18.56 -3.65
N GLY A 44 -5.80 19.24 -3.25
CA GLY A 44 -6.57 20.13 -4.11
C GLY A 44 -7.72 19.46 -4.87
N GLY A 45 -8.02 18.20 -4.58
CA GLY A 45 -9.19 17.47 -5.06
C GLY A 45 -10.44 17.74 -4.22
N GLY A 46 -10.97 16.71 -3.60
CA GLY A 46 -12.11 16.82 -2.72
C GLY A 46 -13.36 17.34 -3.45
N ILE A 47 -13.81 18.54 -3.12
CA ILE A 47 -15.04 19.11 -3.66
C ILE A 47 -15.04 19.21 -5.20
N ILE A 48 -13.89 19.44 -5.82
CA ILE A 48 -13.80 19.47 -7.30
C ILE A 48 -13.83 18.07 -7.92
N ARG A 49 -13.67 17.04 -7.09
CA ARG A 49 -13.81 15.63 -7.47
C ARG A 49 -15.18 15.04 -7.10
N GLY A 50 -16.07 15.86 -6.56
CA GLY A 50 -17.46 15.49 -6.29
C GLY A 50 -17.85 15.45 -4.82
N ALA A 51 -16.90 15.38 -3.88
CA ALA A 51 -17.18 15.41 -2.45
C ALA A 51 -16.02 16.05 -1.66
N ALA A 52 -16.34 16.83 -0.64
CA ALA A 52 -15.34 17.27 0.33
C ALA A 52 -14.78 16.07 1.11
N THR A 53 -13.51 16.12 1.49
CA THR A 53 -12.82 15.06 2.25
C THR A 53 -12.25 15.59 3.57
N PRO A 54 -13.11 16.11 4.47
CA PRO A 54 -12.65 16.81 5.67
C PRO A 54 -11.87 15.92 6.64
N ARG A 55 -12.15 14.61 6.66
CA ARG A 55 -11.45 13.66 7.55
C ARG A 55 -10.07 13.30 7.03
N LEU A 56 -9.93 13.11 5.73
CA LEU A 56 -8.63 12.95 5.07
C LEU A 56 -7.79 14.23 5.20
N ASP A 57 -8.42 15.40 5.04
CA ASP A 57 -7.75 16.69 5.20
C ASP A 57 -7.29 16.91 6.66
N GLN A 58 -8.09 16.46 7.63
CA GLN A 58 -7.74 16.46 9.06
C GLN A 58 -6.52 15.55 9.31
N LEU A 59 -6.54 14.31 8.83
CA LEU A 59 -5.41 13.38 8.96
C LEU A 59 -4.11 14.01 8.45
N ALA A 60 -4.17 14.63 7.27
CA ALA A 60 -3.02 15.30 6.68
C ALA A 60 -2.55 16.52 7.48
N ALA A 61 -3.50 17.29 8.04
CA ALA A 61 -3.23 18.48 8.85
C ALA A 61 -2.66 18.14 10.24
N GLU A 62 -3.00 16.99 10.80
CA GLU A 62 -2.54 16.53 12.13
C GLU A 62 -1.20 15.79 12.07
N GLY A 63 -0.57 15.68 10.89
CA GLY A 63 0.68 14.98 10.72
C GLY A 63 1.54 15.54 9.60
N ILE A 64 2.17 14.65 8.83
CA ILE A 64 2.97 14.98 7.65
C ILE A 64 2.23 14.55 6.38
N ARG A 65 2.25 15.42 5.38
CA ARG A 65 1.86 15.15 4.00
C ARG A 65 3.10 15.10 3.11
N LEU A 66 3.23 14.05 2.30
CA LEU A 66 4.26 13.94 1.28
C LEU A 66 3.65 14.20 -0.10
N THR A 67 4.20 15.17 -0.82
CA THR A 67 3.75 15.49 -2.19
C THR A 67 4.48 14.68 -3.25
N ASN A 68 5.53 13.94 -2.84
CA ASN A 68 6.38 13.12 -3.70
C ASN A 68 6.56 11.69 -3.12
N PHE A 69 5.44 11.13 -2.61
CA PHE A 69 5.38 9.73 -2.25
C PHE A 69 5.11 8.92 -3.53
N ASN A 70 5.93 7.91 -3.76
CA ASN A 70 5.96 7.14 -5.00
C ASN A 70 5.71 5.66 -4.73
N VAL A 71 5.10 5.02 -5.71
CA VAL A 71 4.71 3.61 -5.69
C VAL A 71 5.12 2.95 -7.01
N GLU A 72 4.86 1.66 -7.15
CA GLU A 72 4.90 0.99 -8.44
C GLU A 72 3.67 1.40 -9.29
N VAL A 73 3.67 1.05 -10.57
CA VAL A 73 2.62 1.52 -11.51
C VAL A 73 1.39 0.61 -11.59
N GLN A 74 1.32 -0.43 -10.75
CA GLN A 74 0.27 -1.46 -10.76
C GLN A 74 0.04 -2.03 -9.36
N CYS A 75 -1.16 -2.60 -9.11
CA CYS A 75 -1.57 -3.11 -7.80
C CYS A 75 -0.63 -4.19 -7.22
N THR A 76 -0.42 -5.32 -7.92
CA THR A 76 0.41 -6.43 -7.42
C THR A 76 1.86 -6.00 -7.15
N PRO A 77 2.54 -5.29 -8.06
CA PRO A 77 3.87 -4.77 -7.79
C PRO A 77 3.94 -3.90 -6.53
N SER A 78 3.04 -2.92 -6.39
CA SER A 78 3.03 -2.04 -5.22
C SER A 78 2.75 -2.79 -3.92
N ARG A 79 1.77 -3.68 -3.93
CA ARG A 79 1.45 -4.49 -2.74
C ARG A 79 2.62 -5.37 -2.33
N SER A 80 3.37 -5.91 -3.30
CA SER A 80 4.60 -6.65 -3.04
C SER A 80 5.70 -5.73 -2.48
N ALA A 81 5.90 -4.56 -3.08
CA ALA A 81 6.95 -3.62 -2.68
C ALA A 81 6.75 -3.08 -1.26
N ILE A 82 5.52 -2.66 -0.91
CA ILE A 82 5.22 -2.16 0.44
C ILE A 82 5.34 -3.25 1.51
N MET A 83 4.95 -4.49 1.19
CA MET A 83 5.01 -5.60 2.14
C MET A 83 6.43 -6.11 2.37
N THR A 84 7.34 -6.04 1.38
CA THR A 84 8.66 -6.66 1.46
C THR A 84 9.82 -5.67 1.54
N GLY A 85 9.59 -4.38 1.28
CA GLY A 85 10.64 -3.37 1.18
C GLY A 85 11.56 -3.54 -0.04
N ARG A 86 11.11 -4.28 -1.06
CA ARG A 86 11.89 -4.65 -2.24
C ARG A 86 11.18 -4.24 -3.52
N TYR A 87 11.93 -3.94 -4.58
CA TYR A 87 11.30 -3.85 -5.91
C TYR A 87 10.54 -5.14 -6.23
N ALA A 88 9.32 -5.00 -6.73
CA ALA A 88 8.47 -6.14 -7.04
C ALA A 88 9.08 -7.16 -8.02
N VAL A 89 9.98 -6.70 -8.90
CA VAL A 89 10.73 -7.57 -9.80
C VAL A 89 11.59 -8.59 -9.03
N ARG A 90 12.06 -8.26 -7.81
CA ARG A 90 12.87 -9.19 -6.99
C ARG A 90 12.05 -10.33 -6.40
N SER A 91 10.80 -10.07 -6.07
CA SER A 91 9.90 -11.07 -5.47
C SER A 91 9.11 -11.90 -6.51
N GLY A 92 9.36 -11.67 -7.82
CA GLY A 92 8.60 -12.32 -8.89
C GLY A 92 7.19 -11.76 -9.12
N ASN A 93 6.87 -10.61 -8.51
CA ASN A 93 5.55 -9.97 -8.54
C ASN A 93 5.53 -8.68 -9.37
N GLY A 94 6.43 -8.53 -10.34
CA GLY A 94 6.52 -7.33 -11.19
C GLY A 94 5.30 -7.11 -12.10
N THR A 95 4.43 -8.10 -12.27
CA THR A 95 3.23 -8.02 -13.13
C THR A 95 1.98 -8.40 -12.36
N VAL A 96 0.85 -7.79 -12.71
CA VAL A 96 -0.47 -8.26 -12.28
C VAL A 96 -0.72 -9.63 -12.90
N PRO A 97 -1.06 -10.66 -12.09
CA PRO A 97 -1.31 -11.99 -12.61
C PRO A 97 -2.62 -12.05 -13.42
N MET A 98 -2.55 -12.61 -14.61
CA MET A 98 -3.69 -12.81 -15.48
C MET A 98 -4.01 -14.30 -15.57
N GLY A 99 -5.20 -14.68 -15.14
CA GLY A 99 -5.71 -16.05 -15.26
C GLY A 99 -5.35 -16.97 -14.09
N GLU A 100 -5.42 -18.27 -14.37
CA GLU A 100 -5.19 -19.33 -13.39
C GLU A 100 -3.68 -19.64 -13.25
N GLY A 101 -3.28 -20.07 -12.07
CA GLY A 101 -1.88 -20.48 -11.82
C GLY A 101 -1.39 -20.10 -10.43
N VAL A 102 -0.13 -20.45 -10.16
CA VAL A 102 0.56 -20.07 -8.93
C VAL A 102 1.24 -18.73 -9.16
N TYR A 103 0.92 -17.78 -8.31
CA TYR A 103 1.54 -16.45 -8.30
C TYR A 103 1.54 -15.88 -6.88
N GLY A 104 2.15 -14.71 -6.70
CA GLY A 104 2.22 -14.01 -5.42
C GLY A 104 3.51 -14.31 -4.66
N LEU A 105 3.55 -13.89 -3.41
CA LEU A 105 4.73 -14.02 -2.57
C LEU A 105 5.01 -15.48 -2.23
N VAL A 106 6.25 -15.91 -2.47
CA VAL A 106 6.75 -17.19 -1.97
C VAL A 106 6.96 -17.11 -0.45
N GLN A 107 6.86 -18.23 0.27
CA GLN A 107 7.06 -18.27 1.72
C GLN A 107 8.48 -17.88 2.18
N TRP A 108 9.44 -17.84 1.27
CA TRP A 108 10.78 -17.32 1.57
C TRP A 108 10.79 -15.80 1.77
N GLU A 109 9.89 -15.04 1.12
CA GLU A 109 9.81 -13.59 1.36
C GLU A 109 9.39 -13.33 2.81
N ILE A 110 9.88 -12.22 3.36
CA ILE A 110 9.47 -11.74 4.68
C ILE A 110 8.62 -10.48 4.47
N THR A 111 7.40 -10.53 4.92
CA THR A 111 6.46 -9.42 4.85
C THR A 111 6.56 -8.51 6.06
N MET A 112 6.01 -7.29 5.94
CA MET A 112 5.85 -6.36 7.07
C MET A 112 5.05 -7.00 8.20
N ALA A 113 4.06 -7.84 7.88
CA ALA A 113 3.27 -8.54 8.88
C ALA A 113 4.08 -9.60 9.64
N GLU A 114 4.90 -10.40 8.94
CA GLU A 114 5.79 -11.38 9.59
C GLU A 114 6.81 -10.70 10.49
N MET A 115 7.45 -9.64 9.98
CA MET A 115 8.42 -8.85 10.74
C MET A 115 7.80 -8.27 12.03
N LEU A 116 6.57 -7.74 11.95
CA LEU A 116 5.87 -7.17 13.11
C LEU A 116 5.35 -8.26 14.05
N ALA A 117 4.87 -9.40 13.53
CA ALA A 117 4.48 -10.55 14.34
C ALA A 117 5.66 -11.08 15.17
N GLU A 118 6.87 -11.17 14.58
CA GLU A 118 8.09 -11.52 15.30
C GLU A 118 8.44 -10.49 16.39
N ALA A 119 8.12 -9.22 16.15
CA ALA A 119 8.26 -8.15 17.14
C ALA A 119 7.16 -8.18 18.22
N GLY A 120 6.21 -9.12 18.17
CA GLY A 120 5.15 -9.30 19.17
C GLY A 120 3.89 -8.47 18.94
N TYR A 121 3.64 -8.04 17.70
CA TYR A 121 2.40 -7.40 17.30
C TYR A 121 1.33 -8.44 17.00
N ALA A 122 0.08 -8.12 17.34
CA ALA A 122 -1.08 -8.76 16.74
C ALA A 122 -1.29 -8.17 15.33
N THR A 123 -1.53 -9.02 14.34
CA THR A 123 -1.53 -8.60 12.93
C THR A 123 -2.84 -8.95 12.24
N ALA A 124 -3.46 -7.98 11.57
CA ALA A 124 -4.68 -8.21 10.82
C ALA A 124 -4.65 -7.54 9.46
N MET A 125 -5.29 -8.18 8.49
CA MET A 125 -5.53 -7.63 7.17
C MET A 125 -7.01 -7.68 6.83
N TYR A 126 -7.54 -6.55 6.34
CA TYR A 126 -8.93 -6.47 5.88
C TYR A 126 -8.98 -5.83 4.51
N GLY A 127 -9.26 -6.64 3.47
CA GLY A 127 -9.39 -6.15 2.10
C GLY A 127 -8.75 -7.00 1.01
N LYS A 128 -8.30 -6.33 -0.06
CA LYS A 128 -7.68 -6.93 -1.24
C LYS A 128 -6.23 -7.32 -0.98
N TRP A 129 -5.91 -8.61 -1.17
CA TRP A 129 -4.53 -9.11 -1.01
C TRP A 129 -3.69 -8.93 -2.28
N HIS A 130 -4.07 -9.59 -3.35
CA HIS A 130 -3.44 -9.57 -4.67
C HIS A 130 -1.99 -10.06 -4.73
N LEU A 131 -1.57 -10.86 -3.72
CA LEU A 131 -0.22 -11.44 -3.63
C LEU A 131 -0.25 -12.96 -3.45
N GLY A 132 -1.30 -13.62 -3.94
CA GLY A 132 -1.47 -15.06 -3.98
C GLY A 132 -2.82 -15.53 -3.45
N ARG A 133 -3.32 -16.64 -4.03
CA ARG A 133 -4.65 -17.22 -3.73
C ARG A 133 -4.63 -18.71 -3.45
N THR A 134 -3.46 -19.27 -3.26
CA THR A 134 -3.24 -20.69 -3.00
C THR A 134 -2.66 -20.88 -1.61
N GLU A 135 -2.76 -22.08 -1.08
CA GLU A 135 -2.13 -22.47 0.18
C GLU A 135 -0.64 -22.08 0.19
N GLY A 136 -0.15 -21.58 1.31
CA GLY A 136 1.16 -21.00 1.49
C GLY A 136 1.31 -19.56 1.04
N ARG A 137 0.28 -18.95 0.40
CA ARG A 137 0.34 -17.58 -0.15
C ARG A 137 -0.82 -16.68 0.28
N PHE A 138 -1.71 -17.18 1.12
CA PHE A 138 -2.73 -16.33 1.72
C PHE A 138 -2.14 -15.35 2.72
N PRO A 139 -2.79 -14.25 3.05
CA PRO A 139 -2.31 -13.32 4.07
C PRO A 139 -1.94 -14.00 5.39
N THR A 140 -2.71 -15.00 5.80
CA THR A 140 -2.48 -15.77 7.03
C THR A 140 -1.27 -16.71 6.95
N ASP A 141 -0.78 -17.01 5.75
CA ASP A 141 0.49 -17.71 5.52
C ASP A 141 1.68 -16.74 5.46
N GLN A 142 1.40 -15.44 5.35
CA GLN A 142 2.36 -14.35 5.16
C GLN A 142 2.35 -13.37 6.36
N GLY A 143 2.11 -13.90 7.56
CA GLY A 143 2.32 -13.19 8.82
C GLY A 143 1.10 -12.55 9.45
N PHE A 144 -0.07 -12.52 8.81
CA PHE A 144 -1.29 -12.00 9.43
C PHE A 144 -1.97 -13.07 10.31
N ASP A 145 -2.34 -12.69 11.53
CA ASP A 145 -3.07 -13.58 12.45
C ASP A 145 -4.52 -13.78 11.99
N GLU A 146 -5.10 -12.75 11.35
CA GLU A 146 -6.41 -12.85 10.73
C GLU A 146 -6.52 -12.04 9.43
N TRP A 147 -7.39 -12.52 8.54
CA TRP A 147 -7.69 -11.90 7.27
C TRP A 147 -9.16 -12.04 6.91
N TYR A 148 -9.77 -10.96 6.41
CA TYR A 148 -11.05 -10.98 5.74
C TYR A 148 -11.00 -10.11 4.49
N GLY A 149 -11.39 -10.66 3.34
CA GLY A 149 -11.35 -9.91 2.09
C GLY A 149 -11.28 -10.77 0.84
N VAL A 150 -10.71 -10.22 -0.22
CA VAL A 150 -10.59 -10.88 -1.51
C VAL A 150 -9.13 -11.21 -1.84
N PRO A 151 -8.84 -12.44 -2.32
CA PRO A 151 -7.47 -12.84 -2.63
C PRO A 151 -6.87 -12.12 -3.85
N ASN A 152 -7.70 -11.68 -4.78
CA ASN A 152 -7.30 -11.08 -6.04
C ASN A 152 -7.83 -9.64 -6.19
N SER A 153 -8.39 -9.32 -7.36
CA SER A 153 -8.76 -7.97 -7.75
C SER A 153 -10.26 -7.69 -7.62
N THR A 154 -10.59 -6.43 -7.51
CA THR A 154 -11.95 -5.92 -7.29
C THR A 154 -12.86 -6.14 -8.51
N ASP A 155 -12.32 -6.04 -9.73
CA ASP A 155 -13.03 -6.27 -11.00
C ASP A 155 -13.53 -7.71 -11.17
N GLU A 156 -13.01 -8.66 -10.38
CA GLU A 156 -13.51 -10.04 -10.36
C GLU A 156 -14.98 -10.11 -9.95
N SER A 157 -15.50 -9.13 -9.22
CA SER A 157 -16.92 -9.02 -8.91
C SER A 157 -17.79 -8.82 -10.15
N VAL A 158 -17.25 -8.17 -11.20
CA VAL A 158 -17.96 -7.92 -12.46
C VAL A 158 -18.10 -9.21 -13.25
N TYR A 159 -16.98 -9.83 -13.62
CA TYR A 159 -17.06 -11.02 -14.47
C TYR A 159 -17.67 -12.23 -13.72
N SER A 160 -17.49 -12.35 -12.40
CA SER A 160 -18.16 -13.37 -11.59
C SER A 160 -19.69 -13.23 -11.58
N SER A 161 -20.20 -12.05 -11.95
CA SER A 161 -21.64 -11.77 -12.09
C SER A 161 -22.19 -12.04 -13.50
N LEU A 162 -21.31 -12.32 -14.47
CA LEU A 162 -21.72 -12.57 -15.88
C LEU A 162 -22.19 -14.03 -16.06
N PRO A 163 -23.31 -14.27 -16.77
CA PRO A 163 -23.74 -15.61 -17.10
C PRO A 163 -22.73 -16.42 -17.91
N GLU A 164 -21.98 -15.75 -18.78
CA GLU A 164 -20.94 -16.33 -19.62
C GLU A 164 -19.78 -16.86 -18.80
N PHE A 165 -19.42 -16.14 -17.72
CA PHE A 165 -18.39 -16.59 -16.78
C PHE A 165 -18.79 -17.89 -16.08
N ALA A 166 -20.03 -17.98 -15.61
CA ALA A 166 -20.54 -19.20 -14.99
C ALA A 166 -20.50 -20.41 -15.94
N ALA A 167 -20.63 -20.17 -17.26
CA ALA A 167 -20.55 -21.21 -18.28
C ALA A 167 -19.11 -21.57 -18.69
N SER A 168 -18.10 -20.77 -18.30
CA SER A 168 -16.69 -20.97 -18.69
C SER A 168 -16.01 -22.12 -17.97
N GLY A 169 -16.51 -22.51 -16.79
CA GLY A 169 -15.89 -23.49 -15.89
C GLY A 169 -14.68 -22.96 -15.11
N LEU A 170 -14.40 -21.65 -15.19
CA LEU A 170 -13.36 -21.00 -14.39
C LEU A 170 -13.78 -20.89 -12.91
N SER A 171 -12.78 -20.79 -12.03
CA SER A 171 -13.03 -20.67 -10.60
C SER A 171 -13.57 -19.30 -10.24
N GLU A 172 -14.70 -19.28 -9.53
CA GLU A 172 -15.29 -18.06 -8.99
C GLU A 172 -14.46 -17.51 -7.83
N THR A 173 -14.32 -16.20 -7.73
CA THR A 173 -13.68 -15.55 -6.59
C THR A 173 -14.65 -15.46 -5.40
N PHE A 174 -14.12 -15.74 -4.21
CA PHE A 174 -14.85 -15.67 -2.96
C PHE A 174 -14.27 -14.61 -2.04
N VAL A 175 -15.13 -14.00 -1.25
CA VAL A 175 -14.71 -13.34 -0.01
C VAL A 175 -14.28 -14.43 0.95
N MET A 176 -13.11 -14.25 1.55
CA MET A 176 -12.47 -15.23 2.42
C MET A 176 -12.40 -14.71 3.85
N ASP A 177 -12.45 -15.61 4.82
CA ASP A 177 -12.15 -15.37 6.24
C ASP A 177 -11.05 -16.35 6.66
N GLY A 178 -9.91 -15.84 7.07
CA GLY A 178 -8.72 -16.60 7.42
C GLY A 178 -8.23 -16.33 8.83
N ARG A 179 -7.69 -17.38 9.44
CA ARG A 179 -6.96 -17.32 10.70
C ARG A 179 -5.65 -18.04 10.54
N LYS A 180 -4.58 -17.51 11.17
CA LYS A 180 -3.25 -18.11 11.14
C LYS A 180 -3.31 -19.58 11.56
N GLY A 181 -2.64 -20.43 10.78
CA GLY A 181 -2.57 -21.86 11.03
C GLY A 181 -3.80 -22.66 10.59
N SER A 182 -4.75 -22.03 9.88
CA SER A 182 -5.89 -22.70 9.27
C SER A 182 -6.11 -22.26 7.82
N THR A 183 -6.64 -23.14 6.99
CA THR A 183 -7.03 -22.79 5.62
C THR A 183 -8.17 -21.76 5.65
N PRO A 184 -8.07 -20.63 4.93
CA PRO A 184 -9.13 -19.64 4.88
C PRO A 184 -10.44 -20.21 4.37
N GLU A 185 -11.54 -19.80 5.00
CA GLU A 185 -12.90 -20.24 4.65
C GLU A 185 -13.50 -19.35 3.55
N LYS A 186 -14.22 -19.97 2.61
CA LYS A 186 -15.02 -19.25 1.61
C LYS A 186 -16.32 -18.77 2.25
N VAL A 187 -16.46 -17.46 2.45
CA VAL A 187 -17.64 -16.87 3.12
C VAL A 187 -18.80 -16.73 2.13
N ARG A 188 -18.55 -16.13 0.98
CA ARG A 188 -19.54 -15.90 -0.08
C ARG A 188 -18.86 -15.62 -1.40
N PRO A 189 -19.55 -15.84 -2.55
CA PRO A 189 -19.06 -15.37 -3.84
C PRO A 189 -18.88 -13.86 -3.84
N TYR A 190 -17.76 -13.39 -4.47
CA TYR A 190 -17.52 -11.97 -4.65
C TYR A 190 -18.12 -11.51 -5.96
N ARG A 191 -19.32 -10.91 -5.87
CA ARG A 191 -20.12 -10.46 -6.99
C ARG A 191 -20.62 -9.03 -6.80
N LEU A 192 -21.26 -8.46 -7.83
CA LEU A 192 -21.76 -7.08 -7.81
C LEU A 192 -22.80 -6.80 -6.70
N ASP A 193 -23.53 -7.81 -6.22
CA ASP A 193 -24.46 -7.67 -5.10
C ASP A 193 -23.76 -7.40 -3.76
N TYR A 194 -22.50 -7.80 -3.62
CA TYR A 194 -21.71 -7.57 -2.42
C TYR A 194 -20.62 -6.50 -2.60
N ARG A 195 -20.26 -6.18 -3.83
CA ARG A 195 -19.21 -5.16 -4.13
C ARG A 195 -19.40 -3.84 -3.35
N PRO A 196 -20.59 -3.24 -3.27
CA PRO A 196 -20.79 -1.99 -2.53
C PRO A 196 -20.74 -2.15 -1.01
N LEU A 197 -20.89 -3.37 -0.47
CA LEU A 197 -20.97 -3.60 0.97
C LEU A 197 -19.63 -3.92 1.62
N ILE A 198 -18.67 -4.45 0.84
CA ILE A 198 -17.45 -5.04 1.38
C ILE A 198 -16.62 -4.04 2.21
N ASP A 199 -16.43 -2.80 1.72
CA ASP A 199 -15.58 -1.82 2.41
C ASP A 199 -16.16 -1.39 3.78
N ARG A 200 -17.49 -1.51 3.99
CA ARG A 200 -18.11 -1.36 5.32
C ARG A 200 -17.69 -2.50 6.23
N ASP A 201 -17.83 -3.74 5.78
CA ASP A 201 -17.44 -4.93 6.56
C ASP A 201 -15.95 -4.90 6.93
N LEU A 202 -15.09 -4.43 6.00
CA LEU A 202 -13.65 -4.27 6.26
C LEU A 202 -13.39 -3.25 7.37
N THR A 203 -14.08 -2.11 7.33
CA THR A 203 -13.95 -1.05 8.33
C THR A 203 -14.40 -1.52 9.72
N ASP A 204 -15.57 -2.19 9.79
CA ASP A 204 -16.12 -2.70 11.05
C ASP A 204 -15.19 -3.73 11.70
N ARG A 205 -14.59 -4.61 10.89
CA ARG A 205 -13.61 -5.59 11.37
C ARG A 205 -12.31 -4.93 11.85
N ALA A 206 -11.82 -3.92 11.15
CA ALA A 206 -10.64 -3.17 11.57
C ALA A 206 -10.89 -2.46 12.92
N ILE A 207 -12.03 -1.80 13.07
CA ILE A 207 -12.46 -1.17 14.34
C ILE A 207 -12.55 -2.20 15.46
N SER A 208 -13.20 -3.34 15.21
CA SER A 208 -13.34 -4.41 16.20
C SER A 208 -11.99 -4.96 16.64
N PHE A 209 -11.08 -5.20 15.69
CA PHE A 209 -9.74 -5.70 16.01
C PHE A 209 -8.92 -4.68 16.81
N MET A 210 -8.88 -3.42 16.38
CA MET A 210 -8.18 -2.36 17.10
C MET A 210 -8.70 -2.22 18.55
N THR A 211 -10.03 -2.26 18.74
CA THR A 211 -10.65 -2.21 20.07
C THR A 211 -10.21 -3.39 20.93
N GLN A 212 -10.28 -4.60 20.38
CA GLN A 212 -9.85 -5.80 21.11
C GLN A 212 -8.38 -5.75 21.51
N GLN A 213 -7.49 -5.31 20.61
CA GLN A 213 -6.07 -5.24 20.91
C GLN A 213 -5.74 -4.11 21.89
N ALA A 214 -6.44 -2.98 21.81
CA ALA A 214 -6.29 -1.89 22.78
C ALA A 214 -6.71 -2.33 24.21
N GLU A 215 -7.83 -3.05 24.34
CA GLU A 215 -8.27 -3.64 25.61
C GLU A 215 -7.26 -4.68 26.15
N ALA A 216 -6.67 -5.47 25.27
CA ALA A 216 -5.66 -6.46 25.60
C ALA A 216 -4.26 -5.84 25.88
N GLN A 217 -4.10 -4.55 25.62
CA GLN A 217 -2.80 -3.84 25.69
C GLN A 217 -1.72 -4.50 24.82
N THR A 218 -2.11 -5.03 23.66
CA THR A 218 -1.23 -5.66 22.69
C THR A 218 -1.00 -4.70 21.53
N PRO A 219 0.27 -4.38 21.17
CA PRO A 219 0.52 -3.56 19.99
C PRO A 219 -0.02 -4.28 18.74
N PHE A 220 -0.58 -3.53 17.82
CA PHE A 220 -1.20 -4.10 16.64
C PHE A 220 -0.69 -3.48 15.34
N PHE A 221 -0.71 -4.28 14.28
CA PHE A 221 -0.60 -3.85 12.90
C PHE A 221 -1.89 -4.21 12.15
N VAL A 222 -2.58 -3.20 11.65
CA VAL A 222 -3.72 -3.38 10.76
C VAL A 222 -3.34 -2.87 9.37
N TYR A 223 -3.31 -3.77 8.40
CA TYR A 223 -3.26 -3.45 6.98
C TYR A 223 -4.69 -3.47 6.43
N LEU A 224 -5.18 -2.30 6.01
CA LEU A 224 -6.55 -2.10 5.54
C LEU A 224 -6.54 -1.71 4.05
N PRO A 225 -6.28 -2.68 3.14
CA PRO A 225 -6.31 -2.43 1.71
C PRO A 225 -7.75 -2.48 1.19
N TYR A 226 -8.42 -1.32 1.21
CA TYR A 226 -9.75 -1.16 0.68
C TYR A 226 -9.87 -1.63 -0.77
N THR A 227 -11.06 -2.05 -1.18
CA THR A 227 -11.37 -2.35 -2.58
C THR A 227 -11.70 -1.10 -3.39
N ALA A 228 -12.06 -0.01 -2.72
CA ALA A 228 -12.22 1.32 -3.32
C ALA A 228 -10.82 1.94 -3.60
N THR A 229 -10.63 2.60 -4.74
CA THR A 229 -11.57 3.11 -5.75
C THR A 229 -11.57 2.29 -7.06
N HIS A 230 -11.05 1.07 -7.00
CA HIS A 230 -10.96 0.22 -8.18
C HIS A 230 -12.33 -0.05 -8.81
N PHE A 231 -12.36 -0.16 -10.14
CA PHE A 231 -13.55 -0.58 -10.90
C PHE A 231 -14.15 -1.91 -10.36
N PRO A 232 -15.48 -2.05 -10.26
CA PRO A 232 -16.52 -1.08 -10.57
C PRO A 232 -16.76 -0.07 -9.45
N THR A 233 -17.07 1.19 -9.83
CA THR A 233 -17.38 2.26 -8.89
C THR A 233 -18.78 2.08 -8.33
N MET A 234 -18.88 1.50 -7.14
CA MET A 234 -20.14 1.21 -6.47
C MET A 234 -20.07 1.63 -5.00
N PRO A 235 -20.56 2.82 -4.65
CA PRO A 235 -20.62 3.25 -3.26
C PRO A 235 -21.59 2.39 -2.45
N HIS A 236 -21.35 2.30 -1.14
CA HIS A 236 -22.28 1.65 -0.21
C HIS A 236 -23.64 2.38 -0.27
N PRO A 237 -24.78 1.65 -0.11
CA PRO A 237 -26.13 2.24 -0.18
C PRO A 237 -26.34 3.45 0.74
N ASP A 238 -25.62 3.56 1.85
CA ASP A 238 -25.69 4.70 2.74
C ASP A 238 -25.10 5.99 2.13
N PHE A 239 -24.27 5.87 1.10
CA PHE A 239 -23.64 6.99 0.41
C PHE A 239 -24.19 7.21 -1.00
N ASP A 240 -24.83 6.22 -1.59
CA ASP A 240 -25.37 6.29 -2.95
C ASP A 240 -26.34 7.48 -3.12
N GLY A 241 -26.06 8.34 -4.08
CA GLY A 241 -26.81 9.57 -4.37
C GLY A 241 -26.63 10.71 -3.37
N LYS A 242 -25.79 10.58 -2.32
CA LYS A 242 -25.69 11.60 -1.25
C LYS A 242 -25.02 12.89 -1.70
N THR A 243 -24.03 12.81 -2.58
CA THR A 243 -23.35 14.02 -3.07
C THR A 243 -24.13 14.74 -4.16
N GLY A 244 -24.97 14.02 -4.90
CA GLY A 244 -25.60 14.50 -6.13
C GLY A 244 -24.63 14.69 -7.30
N ASN A 245 -23.36 14.25 -7.16
CA ASN A 245 -22.28 14.39 -8.14
C ASN A 245 -21.88 13.05 -8.78
N GLY A 246 -22.71 12.04 -8.61
CA GLY A 246 -22.52 10.69 -9.17
C GLY A 246 -21.71 9.76 -8.29
N PRO A 247 -21.58 8.47 -8.68
CA PRO A 247 -21.01 7.41 -7.86
C PRO A 247 -19.57 7.66 -7.41
N TRP A 248 -18.75 8.37 -8.20
CA TRP A 248 -17.40 8.72 -7.81
C TRP A 248 -17.36 9.67 -6.61
N GLY A 249 -18.18 10.73 -6.63
CA GLY A 249 -18.30 11.65 -5.50
C GLY A 249 -18.82 10.94 -4.23
N ASP A 250 -19.80 10.05 -4.40
CA ASP A 250 -20.37 9.28 -3.30
C ASP A 250 -19.34 8.32 -2.70
N LEU A 251 -18.51 7.66 -3.53
CA LEU A 251 -17.43 6.80 -3.09
C LEU A 251 -16.31 7.59 -2.39
N LEU A 252 -15.99 8.79 -2.86
CA LEU A 252 -15.03 9.68 -2.21
C LEU A 252 -15.53 10.10 -0.81
N MET A 253 -16.82 10.43 -0.68
CA MET A 253 -17.47 10.70 0.61
C MET A 253 -17.41 9.47 1.54
N GLN A 254 -17.64 8.27 1.02
CA GLN A 254 -17.54 7.02 1.77
C GLN A 254 -16.14 6.80 2.34
N ILE A 255 -15.09 6.92 1.52
CA ILE A 255 -13.70 6.76 1.95
C ILE A 255 -13.36 7.76 3.05
N ASP A 256 -13.74 9.01 2.88
CA ASP A 256 -13.53 10.05 3.89
C ASP A 256 -14.24 9.73 5.21
N SER A 257 -15.51 9.29 5.15
CA SER A 257 -16.29 8.89 6.33
C SER A 257 -15.65 7.71 7.06
N TYR A 258 -15.30 6.64 6.34
CA TYR A 258 -14.72 5.45 6.94
C TYR A 258 -13.34 5.72 7.55
N THR A 259 -12.53 6.55 6.90
CA THR A 259 -11.27 7.02 7.50
C THR A 259 -11.54 7.82 8.77
N GLY A 260 -12.58 8.66 8.78
CA GLY A 260 -13.01 9.39 9.97
C GLY A 260 -13.39 8.47 11.13
N GLU A 261 -14.18 7.42 10.87
CA GLU A 261 -14.58 6.44 11.90
C GLU A 261 -13.37 5.71 12.51
N LEU A 262 -12.35 5.39 11.71
CA LEU A 262 -11.10 4.81 12.20
C LEU A 262 -10.34 5.77 13.12
N LEU A 263 -10.24 7.05 12.74
CA LEU A 263 -9.59 8.08 13.55
C LEU A 263 -10.34 8.32 14.86
N ASP A 264 -11.68 8.44 14.80
CA ASP A 264 -12.52 8.61 15.99
C ASP A 264 -12.39 7.41 16.94
N THR A 265 -12.32 6.18 16.42
CA THR A 265 -12.08 4.97 17.21
C THR A 265 -10.74 5.04 17.96
N ILE A 266 -9.68 5.44 17.30
CA ILE A 266 -8.34 5.57 17.89
C ILE A 266 -8.35 6.64 18.98
N ASP A 267 -9.03 7.75 18.76
CA ASP A 267 -9.16 8.86 19.71
C ASP A 267 -10.04 8.44 20.91
N ASP A 268 -11.19 7.80 20.68
CA ASP A 268 -12.11 7.31 21.72
C ASP A 268 -11.50 6.23 22.63
N LEU A 269 -10.65 5.37 22.05
CA LEU A 269 -9.88 4.37 22.82
C LEU A 269 -8.72 4.99 23.62
N GLY A 270 -8.41 6.27 23.41
CA GLY A 270 -7.32 6.96 24.10
C GLY A 270 -5.92 6.48 23.72
N ILE A 271 -5.77 5.91 22.51
CA ILE A 271 -4.50 5.34 22.02
C ILE A 271 -3.83 6.19 20.93
N ALA A 272 -4.33 7.39 20.64
CA ALA A 272 -3.85 8.21 19.54
C ALA A 272 -2.35 8.54 19.62
N GLU A 273 -1.83 8.89 20.81
CA GLU A 273 -0.41 9.19 21.00
C GLU A 273 0.51 7.95 20.82
N ASN A 274 -0.08 6.75 20.87
CA ASN A 274 0.63 5.49 20.64
C ASN A 274 0.19 4.78 19.35
N THR A 275 -0.36 5.50 18.39
CA THR A 275 -0.82 4.92 17.13
C THR A 275 -0.35 5.74 15.92
N ILE A 276 0.34 5.07 15.01
CA ILE A 276 0.69 5.60 13.69
C ILE A 276 -0.45 5.27 12.74
N VAL A 277 -0.99 6.30 12.10
CA VAL A 277 -1.97 6.14 11.01
C VAL A 277 -1.32 6.61 9.72
N ILE A 278 -1.25 5.72 8.74
CA ILE A 278 -0.75 5.98 7.38
C ILE A 278 -1.91 5.82 6.41
N PHE A 279 -2.11 6.82 5.55
CA PHE A 279 -3.07 6.80 4.45
C PHE A 279 -2.33 6.97 3.14
N THR A 280 -2.51 6.02 2.21
CA THR A 280 -1.92 6.07 0.86
C THR A 280 -2.67 5.14 -0.10
N ALA A 281 -2.10 4.91 -1.30
CA ALA A 281 -2.67 4.04 -2.33
C ALA A 281 -1.59 3.18 -3.00
N ASP A 282 -2.02 2.18 -3.76
CA ASP A 282 -1.11 1.25 -4.44
C ASP A 282 -0.58 1.76 -5.79
N ASN A 283 -1.32 2.57 -6.50
CA ASN A 283 -0.89 3.20 -7.74
C ASN A 283 -1.76 4.41 -8.06
N GLY A 284 -1.35 5.16 -9.07
CA GLY A 284 -2.13 6.27 -9.59
C GLY A 284 -3.51 5.85 -10.11
N PRO A 285 -4.33 6.83 -10.51
CA PRO A 285 -5.74 6.61 -10.77
C PRO A 285 -5.99 5.73 -11.98
N GLU A 286 -7.14 5.13 -12.00
CA GLU A 286 -7.70 4.44 -13.15
C GLU A 286 -8.41 5.45 -14.07
N ALA A 287 -8.24 5.29 -15.39
CA ALA A 287 -9.06 5.98 -16.39
C ALA A 287 -9.48 4.93 -17.43
N LEU A 288 -10.62 4.35 -17.20
CA LEU A 288 -11.24 3.41 -18.11
C LEU A 288 -12.35 4.11 -18.86
N SER A 289 -12.29 4.10 -20.20
CA SER A 289 -13.47 4.24 -21.04
C SER A 289 -14.02 2.83 -21.26
N ALA A 290 -14.97 2.45 -20.43
CA ALA A 290 -15.57 1.15 -20.59
C ALA A 290 -16.47 1.13 -21.82
N GLY A 291 -16.32 0.08 -22.63
CA GLY A 291 -17.30 -0.29 -23.63
C GLY A 291 -18.66 -0.64 -22.98
N GLU A 292 -19.71 -0.72 -23.80
CA GLU A 292 -21.02 -1.17 -23.33
C GLU A 292 -20.89 -2.56 -22.71
N THR A 293 -21.19 -2.67 -21.40
CA THR A 293 -21.39 -3.96 -20.76
C THR A 293 -22.88 -4.21 -20.61
N SER A 294 -23.29 -5.48 -20.59
CA SER A 294 -24.67 -5.87 -20.30
C SER A 294 -25.08 -5.62 -18.83
N LEU A 295 -24.15 -5.11 -18.03
CA LEU A 295 -24.32 -4.81 -16.61
C LEU A 295 -24.67 -3.34 -16.43
N THR A 296 -25.63 -3.06 -15.55
CA THR A 296 -26.06 -1.71 -15.17
C THR A 296 -25.12 -1.07 -14.14
N VAL A 297 -23.81 -1.17 -14.34
CA VAL A 297 -22.81 -0.51 -13.51
C VAL A 297 -22.12 0.59 -14.30
N GLU A 298 -21.79 1.68 -13.63
CA GLU A 298 -20.98 2.71 -14.27
C GLU A 298 -19.59 2.14 -14.53
N THR A 299 -19.24 2.10 -15.81
CA THR A 299 -18.00 1.50 -16.29
C THR A 299 -16.98 2.56 -16.69
N ALA A 300 -17.35 3.84 -16.74
CA ALA A 300 -16.44 4.94 -17.01
C ALA A 300 -15.82 5.46 -15.71
N ILE A 301 -14.53 5.26 -15.53
CA ILE A 301 -13.78 5.79 -14.39
C ILE A 301 -12.82 6.85 -14.90
N HIS A 302 -12.86 8.00 -14.25
CA HIS A 302 -11.95 9.10 -14.51
C HIS A 302 -11.33 9.60 -13.21
N GLY A 303 -10.44 8.78 -12.64
CA GLY A 303 -9.63 9.17 -11.51
C GLY A 303 -8.67 10.32 -11.87
N SER A 304 -8.17 11.02 -10.85
CA SER A 304 -7.35 12.22 -11.00
C SER A 304 -5.95 12.07 -10.41
N ALA A 305 -4.95 12.16 -11.27
CA ALA A 305 -3.56 12.30 -10.85
C ALA A 305 -3.18 13.76 -10.47
N GLY A 306 -4.13 14.69 -10.43
CA GLY A 306 -3.86 16.10 -10.17
C GLY A 306 -3.02 16.74 -11.30
N PRO A 307 -1.88 17.39 -10.97
CA PRO A 307 -1.03 18.03 -11.97
C PRO A 307 -0.18 17.05 -12.80
N TRP A 308 -0.11 15.78 -12.40
CA TRP A 308 0.76 14.77 -12.99
C TRP A 308 0.17 14.17 -14.26
N ARG A 309 1.04 13.69 -15.15
CA ARG A 309 0.61 13.07 -16.40
C ARG A 309 0.19 11.63 -16.19
N SER A 310 -0.90 11.22 -16.87
CA SER A 310 -1.32 9.85 -17.08
C SER A 310 -1.89 9.15 -15.83
N THR A 311 -2.03 7.85 -15.88
CA THR A 311 -2.75 6.96 -14.96
C THR A 311 -1.94 5.68 -14.75
N LEU A 312 -2.45 4.73 -13.97
CA LEU A 312 -1.81 3.41 -13.79
C LEU A 312 -1.44 2.77 -15.15
N PHE A 313 -0.59 1.76 -15.13
CA PHE A 313 0.01 1.10 -16.32
C PHE A 313 0.83 2.03 -17.21
N THR A 314 1.41 3.07 -16.65
CA THR A 314 2.32 3.96 -17.38
C THR A 314 3.55 4.29 -16.54
N GLY A 315 4.65 4.68 -17.19
CA GLY A 315 5.87 5.12 -16.49
C GLY A 315 5.84 6.59 -16.06
N TYR A 316 4.73 7.30 -16.16
CA TYR A 316 4.62 8.74 -15.85
C TYR A 316 4.32 9.00 -14.37
N GLU A 317 4.56 10.25 -13.92
CA GLU A 317 4.34 10.64 -12.52
C GLU A 317 2.90 10.40 -12.04
N GLY A 318 1.90 10.48 -12.93
CA GLY A 318 0.51 10.22 -12.56
C GLY A 318 0.21 8.77 -12.17
N ALA A 319 1.03 7.80 -12.63
CA ALA A 319 0.95 6.42 -12.17
C ALA A 319 1.73 6.19 -10.86
N LEU A 320 2.83 6.93 -10.68
CA LEU A 320 3.81 6.72 -9.61
C LEU A 320 3.50 7.50 -8.35
N ARG A 321 3.00 8.75 -8.48
CA ARG A 321 2.69 9.57 -7.32
C ARG A 321 1.26 9.32 -6.87
N VAL A 322 1.13 9.05 -5.58
CA VAL A 322 -0.16 8.87 -4.89
C VAL A 322 -0.26 9.77 -3.68
N PRO A 323 -1.48 10.00 -3.12
CA PRO A 323 -1.62 10.73 -1.88
C PRO A 323 -0.92 9.99 -0.73
N PHE A 324 -0.29 10.77 0.14
CA PHE A 324 0.29 10.24 1.39
C PHE A 324 0.06 11.21 2.53
N ALA A 325 -0.49 10.69 3.62
CA ALA A 325 -0.56 11.36 4.89
C ALA A 325 -0.19 10.39 6.03
N MET A 326 0.56 10.86 7.02
CA MET A 326 0.93 10.08 8.20
C MET A 326 0.74 10.91 9.46
N ARG A 327 -0.06 10.39 10.40
CA ARG A 327 -0.34 11.00 11.70
C ARG A 327 0.28 10.17 12.81
N TRP A 328 0.97 10.82 13.72
CA TRP A 328 1.40 10.26 15.00
C TRP A 328 1.49 11.38 16.03
N PRO A 329 0.44 11.65 16.81
CA PRO A 329 0.39 12.75 17.76
C PRO A 329 1.54 12.70 18.74
N GLY A 330 2.14 13.87 19.03
CA GLY A 330 3.27 13.97 19.97
C GLY A 330 4.62 13.50 19.42
N LYS A 331 4.65 12.88 18.21
CA LYS A 331 5.89 12.41 17.55
C LYS A 331 6.13 13.09 16.21
N ILE A 332 5.09 13.29 15.42
CA ILE A 332 5.14 14.02 14.15
C ILE A 332 4.51 15.38 14.37
N GLU A 333 5.22 16.44 14.00
CA GLU A 333 4.70 17.81 14.03
C GLU A 333 3.54 17.95 13.05
N ALA A 334 2.41 18.48 13.52
CA ALA A 334 1.23 18.69 12.72
C ALA A 334 1.46 19.76 11.62
N GLY A 335 0.87 19.54 10.45
CA GLY A 335 0.92 20.46 9.32
C GLY A 335 2.23 20.41 8.51
N ARG A 336 3.09 19.44 8.75
CA ARG A 336 4.29 19.27 7.94
C ARG A 336 3.94 18.89 6.49
N VAL A 337 4.65 19.49 5.55
CA VAL A 337 4.57 19.17 4.12
C VAL A 337 5.97 19.01 3.57
N SER A 338 6.22 17.95 2.81
CA SER A 338 7.52 17.74 2.16
C SER A 338 7.35 17.23 0.73
N ASP A 339 8.26 17.69 -0.16
CA ASP A 339 8.39 17.19 -1.53
C ASP A 339 9.63 16.27 -1.70
N GLU A 340 10.21 15.80 -0.60
CA GLU A 340 11.27 14.82 -0.63
C GLU A 340 10.76 13.50 -1.23
N ILE A 341 11.62 12.84 -2.00
CA ILE A 341 11.29 11.55 -2.58
C ILE A 341 11.20 10.50 -1.47
N VAL A 342 10.06 9.84 -1.37
CA VAL A 342 9.85 8.63 -0.59
C VAL A 342 9.20 7.60 -1.50
N HIS A 343 9.61 6.35 -1.41
CA HIS A 343 8.99 5.24 -2.14
C HIS A 343 8.29 4.30 -1.14
N GLU A 344 7.21 3.65 -1.55
CA GLU A 344 6.44 2.76 -0.66
C GLU A 344 7.28 1.65 -0.02
N MET A 345 8.32 1.15 -0.72
CA MET A 345 9.25 0.16 -0.15
C MET A 345 10.04 0.69 1.04
N ASP A 346 10.14 2.01 1.21
CA ASP A 346 10.82 2.62 2.37
C ASP A 346 10.02 2.45 3.67
N LEU A 347 8.71 2.20 3.56
CA LEU A 347 7.87 1.98 4.74
C LEU A 347 8.25 0.70 5.48
N PHE A 348 8.72 -0.35 4.79
CA PHE A 348 9.13 -1.59 5.42
C PHE A 348 10.27 -1.40 6.44
N PRO A 349 11.46 -0.90 6.07
CA PRO A 349 12.53 -0.65 7.04
C PRO A 349 12.21 0.47 8.03
N THR A 350 11.40 1.45 7.64
CA THR A 350 10.96 2.54 8.52
C THR A 350 10.06 2.04 9.65
N VAL A 351 9.06 1.22 9.32
CA VAL A 351 8.18 0.61 10.32
C VAL A 351 8.98 -0.37 11.19
N ALA A 352 9.93 -1.13 10.60
CA ALA A 352 10.83 -1.97 11.38
C ALA A 352 11.59 -1.17 12.45
N GLN A 353 12.20 -0.05 12.06
CA GLN A 353 12.95 0.81 12.96
C GLN A 353 12.07 1.38 14.09
N ILE A 354 10.87 1.87 13.75
CA ILE A 354 9.96 2.48 14.72
C ILE A 354 9.34 1.44 15.66
N ALA A 355 8.95 0.30 15.12
CA ALA A 355 8.23 -0.75 15.85
C ALA A 355 9.15 -1.76 16.55
N GLY A 356 10.46 -1.67 16.36
CA GLY A 356 11.44 -2.60 16.91
C GLY A 356 11.47 -3.96 16.20
N GLY A 357 11.04 -4.00 14.92
CA GLY A 357 11.19 -5.15 14.03
C GLY A 357 12.62 -5.31 13.52
N LYS A 358 12.90 -6.44 12.90
CA LYS A 358 14.20 -6.72 12.29
C LYS A 358 14.08 -6.78 10.78
N VAL A 359 14.81 -5.92 10.09
CA VAL A 359 14.97 -6.01 8.64
C VAL A 359 15.80 -7.24 8.30
N PRO A 360 15.36 -8.11 7.36
CA PRO A 360 16.13 -9.28 6.95
C PRO A 360 17.52 -8.91 6.37
N GLU A 361 18.56 -9.65 6.74
CA GLU A 361 19.94 -9.44 6.25
C GLU A 361 20.33 -10.43 5.15
N ASP A 362 19.55 -11.47 4.94
CA ASP A 362 19.81 -12.57 3.98
C ASP A 362 19.36 -12.25 2.53
N ARG A 363 18.76 -11.09 2.35
CA ARG A 363 18.22 -10.61 1.07
C ARG A 363 18.43 -9.12 0.89
N VAL A 364 18.33 -8.65 -0.36
CA VAL A 364 18.40 -7.20 -0.65
C VAL A 364 17.08 -6.56 -0.28
N ILE A 365 17.13 -5.56 0.58
CA ILE A 365 16.04 -4.61 0.83
C ILE A 365 16.39 -3.33 0.07
N ASP A 366 15.50 -2.87 -0.80
CA ASP A 366 15.68 -1.65 -1.61
C ASP A 366 15.14 -0.41 -0.91
N GLY A 367 14.29 -0.62 0.10
CA GLY A 367 13.77 0.43 0.98
C GLY A 367 14.86 1.04 1.86
N ILE A 368 14.70 2.31 2.18
CA ILE A 368 15.57 3.08 3.09
C ILE A 368 14.76 3.47 4.32
N ASP A 369 15.38 3.35 5.50
CA ASP A 369 14.75 3.83 6.74
C ASP A 369 14.56 5.36 6.70
N MET A 370 13.29 5.77 6.76
CA MET A 370 12.84 7.16 6.74
C MET A 370 12.41 7.67 8.12
N SER A 371 12.66 6.90 9.20
CA SER A 371 12.15 7.24 10.53
C SER A 371 12.58 8.62 11.01
N GLU A 372 13.87 8.96 10.90
CA GLU A 372 14.38 10.28 11.30
C GLU A 372 13.77 11.42 10.45
N PHE A 373 13.55 11.20 9.16
CA PHE A 373 12.90 12.17 8.28
C PHE A 373 11.43 12.36 8.63
N LEU A 374 10.66 11.27 8.74
CA LEU A 374 9.23 11.34 9.04
C LEU A 374 8.96 11.92 10.43
N LEU A 375 9.82 11.64 11.41
CA LEU A 375 9.75 12.21 12.75
C LEU A 375 10.30 13.64 12.85
N GLY A 376 10.78 14.24 11.76
CA GLY A 376 11.27 15.62 11.73
C GLY A 376 12.64 15.84 12.34
N GLN A 377 13.41 14.78 12.54
CA GLN A 377 14.79 14.83 13.04
C GLN A 377 15.80 15.14 11.94
N LYS A 378 15.40 14.88 10.67
CA LYS A 378 16.11 15.25 9.45
C LYS A 378 15.15 15.95 8.47
N GLU A 379 15.68 16.88 7.68
CA GLU A 379 14.90 17.56 6.64
C GLU A 379 14.85 16.76 5.34
N ALA A 380 15.92 16.04 4.99
CA ALA A 380 16.03 15.24 3.78
C ALA A 380 15.67 13.76 4.03
N SER A 381 14.96 13.17 3.09
CA SER A 381 14.61 11.74 3.13
C SER A 381 15.83 10.82 2.94
N GLY A 382 16.85 11.32 2.24
CA GLY A 382 18.04 10.55 1.87
C GLY A 382 17.86 9.69 0.60
N ARG A 383 16.63 9.57 0.06
CA ARG A 383 16.40 8.93 -1.22
C ARG A 383 16.56 9.91 -2.37
N GLU A 384 17.54 9.68 -3.23
CA GLU A 384 17.76 10.54 -4.41
C GLU A 384 16.92 10.13 -5.63
N GLY A 385 16.40 8.90 -5.66
CA GLY A 385 15.61 8.41 -6.78
C GLY A 385 15.30 6.92 -6.73
N PHE A 386 14.81 6.41 -7.85
CA PHE A 386 14.46 5.00 -8.01
C PHE A 386 14.34 4.61 -9.49
N VAL A 387 14.36 3.30 -9.76
CA VAL A 387 14.15 2.73 -11.10
C VAL A 387 12.66 2.54 -11.31
N VAL A 388 12.15 3.01 -12.44
CA VAL A 388 10.73 2.90 -12.81
C VAL A 388 10.54 1.62 -13.62
N TYR A 389 9.73 0.73 -13.08
CA TYR A 389 9.31 -0.51 -13.74
C TYR A 389 7.88 -0.40 -14.29
N MET A 390 7.62 -1.12 -15.37
CA MET A 390 6.27 -1.52 -15.74
C MET A 390 6.32 -3.00 -16.13
N GLY A 391 5.64 -3.82 -15.35
CA GLY A 391 5.88 -5.25 -15.40
C GLY A 391 7.32 -5.56 -14.96
N ASN A 392 7.99 -6.41 -15.73
CA ASN A 392 9.40 -6.75 -15.50
C ASN A 392 10.36 -5.90 -16.34
N GLU A 393 9.85 -4.87 -17.01
CA GLU A 393 10.59 -4.02 -17.94
C GLU A 393 10.93 -2.68 -17.30
N ILE A 394 12.16 -2.20 -17.51
CA ILE A 394 12.60 -0.88 -17.05
C ILE A 394 12.10 0.18 -18.03
N PHE A 395 11.24 1.08 -17.54
CA PHE A 395 10.70 2.19 -18.31
C PHE A 395 11.52 3.47 -18.15
N GLY A 396 12.15 3.65 -17.01
CA GLY A 396 12.91 4.85 -16.76
C GLY A 396 13.65 4.87 -15.43
N VAL A 397 14.16 6.05 -15.10
CA VAL A 397 14.80 6.35 -13.83
C VAL A 397 14.34 7.72 -13.39
N LYS A 398 13.88 7.84 -12.16
CA LYS A 398 13.68 9.11 -11.46
C LYS A 398 14.92 9.41 -10.63
N TRP A 399 15.43 10.63 -10.73
CA TRP A 399 16.54 11.13 -9.93
C TRP A 399 16.28 12.58 -9.56
N ARG A 400 16.07 12.86 -8.29
CA ARG A 400 15.65 14.18 -7.80
C ARG A 400 14.47 14.74 -8.63
N ASN A 401 14.61 15.91 -9.19
CA ASN A 401 13.60 16.56 -10.04
C ASN A 401 13.69 16.15 -11.53
N TRP A 402 14.47 15.13 -11.83
CA TRP A 402 14.65 14.66 -13.21
C TRP A 402 14.09 13.27 -13.39
N LYS A 403 13.57 13.05 -14.58
CA LYS A 403 13.12 11.71 -15.00
C LYS A 403 13.65 11.40 -16.39
N LEU A 404 14.21 10.21 -16.52
CA LEU A 404 14.64 9.64 -17.77
C LEU A 404 13.65 8.56 -18.19
N HIS A 405 13.11 8.64 -19.40
CA HIS A 405 12.32 7.57 -20.00
C HIS A 405 13.13 6.87 -21.09
N PHE A 406 13.23 5.56 -20.98
CA PHE A 406 13.76 4.66 -22.01
C PHE A 406 12.67 4.11 -22.87
N LYS A 407 11.48 3.93 -22.28
CA LYS A 407 10.25 3.42 -22.88
C LYS A 407 9.07 4.27 -22.43
N GLU A 408 8.06 4.36 -23.26
CA GLU A 408 6.77 4.98 -22.93
C GLU A 408 5.63 4.09 -23.40
N GLN A 409 4.56 4.05 -22.60
CA GLN A 409 3.28 3.44 -22.96
C GLN A 409 2.17 4.33 -22.40
N THR A 410 1.07 4.48 -23.11
CA THR A 410 0.04 5.46 -22.77
C THR A 410 -1.13 4.89 -21.97
N GLY A 411 -1.05 3.64 -21.55
CA GLY A 411 -2.06 2.93 -20.77
C GLY A 411 -1.97 1.43 -20.97
N TRP A 412 -2.91 0.70 -20.42
CA TRP A 412 -2.97 -0.77 -20.48
C TRP A 412 -2.80 -1.34 -21.89
N ASP A 413 -3.54 -0.80 -22.86
CA ASP A 413 -3.56 -1.21 -24.26
C ASP A 413 -2.79 -0.26 -25.19
N GLY A 414 -2.04 0.69 -24.58
CA GLY A 414 -1.29 1.70 -25.32
C GLY A 414 -0.10 1.12 -26.07
N GLU A 415 0.26 1.79 -27.17
CA GLU A 415 1.45 1.43 -27.97
C GLU A 415 2.73 1.61 -27.14
N LEU A 416 3.55 0.55 -27.04
CA LEU A 416 4.88 0.63 -26.47
C LEU A 416 5.84 1.32 -27.44
N ARG A 417 6.53 2.36 -26.96
CA ARG A 417 7.59 3.08 -27.68
C ARG A 417 8.90 2.94 -26.93
N GLU A 418 9.93 2.46 -27.61
CA GLU A 418 11.29 2.40 -27.11
C GLU A 418 12.14 3.50 -27.75
N TYR A 419 13.05 4.07 -26.97
CA TYR A 419 13.88 5.18 -27.41
C TYR A 419 15.35 4.76 -27.51
N THR A 420 15.98 5.02 -28.67
CA THR A 420 17.43 4.84 -28.85
C THR A 420 18.25 5.75 -27.91
N MET A 421 17.75 6.95 -27.65
CA MET A 421 18.27 7.89 -26.68
C MET A 421 17.17 8.14 -25.65
N PRO A 422 17.46 8.15 -24.34
CA PRO A 422 16.43 8.42 -23.34
C PRO A 422 15.81 9.80 -23.56
N ARG A 423 14.56 9.96 -23.15
CA ARG A 423 13.97 11.28 -22.98
C ARG A 423 14.24 11.77 -21.57
N ALA A 424 14.52 13.06 -21.40
CA ALA A 424 14.74 13.68 -20.10
C ALA A 424 13.70 14.76 -19.85
N TYR A 425 13.10 14.74 -18.65
CA TYR A 425 12.10 15.69 -18.20
C TYR A 425 12.52 16.32 -16.88
N ASN A 426 12.29 17.63 -16.73
CA ASN A 426 12.45 18.32 -15.46
C ASN A 426 11.09 18.47 -14.80
N LEU A 427 10.80 17.64 -13.80
CA LEU A 427 9.48 17.53 -13.17
C LEU A 427 9.02 18.79 -12.44
N MET A 428 9.92 19.69 -12.04
CA MET A 428 9.55 20.98 -11.45
C MET A 428 8.99 21.95 -12.50
N ASN A 429 9.55 21.94 -13.71
CA ASN A 429 9.16 22.87 -14.78
C ASN A 429 8.12 22.25 -15.70
N ASP A 430 8.08 20.91 -15.77
CA ASP A 430 7.21 20.13 -16.65
C ASP A 430 6.65 18.90 -15.91
N PRO A 431 5.71 19.09 -14.96
CA PRO A 431 5.08 17.99 -14.23
C PRO A 431 4.25 17.05 -15.14
N GLN A 432 3.96 17.51 -16.37
CA GLN A 432 3.23 16.73 -17.36
C GLN A 432 4.17 15.93 -18.29
N GLU A 433 5.47 16.00 -18.11
CA GLU A 433 6.46 15.24 -18.89
C GLU A 433 6.23 15.35 -20.41
N ARG A 434 6.01 16.58 -20.91
CA ARG A 434 5.69 16.88 -22.32
C ARG A 434 6.92 17.20 -23.15
N ASP A 435 7.86 17.92 -22.56
CA ASP A 435 8.97 18.53 -23.25
C ASP A 435 10.28 17.80 -22.98
N ASN A 436 10.72 16.98 -23.93
CA ASN A 436 12.01 16.32 -23.84
C ASN A 436 13.16 17.35 -23.92
N VAL A 437 13.85 17.55 -22.80
CA VAL A 437 14.94 18.52 -22.66
C VAL A 437 16.33 17.85 -22.57
N LEU A 438 16.48 16.64 -23.06
CA LEU A 438 17.74 15.90 -23.02
C LEU A 438 18.90 16.68 -23.67
N PHE A 439 18.66 17.28 -24.85
CA PHE A 439 19.72 17.89 -25.64
C PHE A 439 20.50 19.00 -24.87
N PRO A 440 19.84 19.98 -24.21
CA PRO A 440 20.55 20.96 -23.38
C PRO A 440 20.99 20.39 -22.03
N HIS A 441 20.58 19.18 -21.63
CA HIS A 441 20.83 18.59 -20.30
C HIS A 441 21.50 17.21 -20.39
N THR A 442 22.43 17.01 -21.31
CA THR A 442 23.16 15.73 -21.50
C THR A 442 23.96 15.27 -20.27
N TRP A 443 24.10 16.12 -19.25
CA TRP A 443 24.68 15.78 -17.96
C TRP A 443 23.72 14.94 -17.08
N VAL A 444 22.40 15.05 -17.26
CA VAL A 444 21.38 14.35 -16.45
C VAL A 444 21.54 12.82 -16.50
N PRO A 445 21.69 12.18 -17.67
CA PRO A 445 21.96 10.74 -17.71
C PRO A 445 23.21 10.34 -16.91
N LYS A 446 24.26 11.15 -16.94
CA LYS A 446 25.51 10.85 -16.18
C LYS A 446 25.28 10.85 -14.67
N ALA A 447 24.33 11.65 -14.18
CA ALA A 447 23.97 11.72 -12.76
C ALA A 447 22.96 10.66 -12.36
N ALA A 448 21.98 10.35 -13.22
CA ALA A 448 20.87 9.48 -12.90
C ALA A 448 21.13 7.97 -13.15
N LEU A 449 21.95 7.63 -14.16
CA LEU A 449 22.20 6.22 -14.52
C LEU A 449 23.00 5.39 -13.52
N PRO A 450 23.91 5.94 -12.70
CA PRO A 450 24.63 5.14 -11.71
C PRO A 450 23.72 4.32 -10.78
N GLN A 451 22.58 4.85 -10.34
CA GLN A 451 21.61 4.09 -9.54
C GLN A 451 20.99 2.91 -10.30
N LEU A 452 20.78 3.06 -11.62
CA LEU A 452 20.31 1.97 -12.47
C LEU A 452 21.39 0.88 -12.62
N GLU A 453 22.63 1.29 -12.83
CA GLU A 453 23.77 0.36 -12.97
C GLU A 453 23.97 -0.45 -11.68
N GLU A 454 23.89 0.19 -10.52
CA GLU A 454 23.95 -0.45 -9.22
C GLU A 454 22.81 -1.46 -9.04
N HIS A 455 21.57 -1.04 -9.35
CA HIS A 455 20.39 -1.91 -9.27
C HIS A 455 20.53 -3.13 -10.18
N LEU A 456 20.93 -2.95 -11.45
CA LEU A 456 21.16 -4.05 -12.40
C LEU A 456 22.32 -4.96 -11.95
N GLY A 457 23.37 -4.40 -11.36
CA GLY A 457 24.46 -5.16 -10.75
C GLY A 457 23.95 -6.03 -9.59
N SER A 458 23.10 -5.46 -8.77
CA SER A 458 22.45 -6.17 -7.64
C SER A 458 21.56 -7.32 -8.12
N LEU A 459 20.74 -7.12 -9.18
CA LEU A 459 19.90 -8.18 -9.75
C LEU A 459 20.69 -9.33 -10.34
N LYS A 460 21.89 -9.08 -10.87
CA LYS A 460 22.80 -10.12 -11.37
C LYS A 460 23.41 -10.94 -10.22
N LYS A 461 23.68 -10.31 -9.09
CA LYS A 461 24.28 -10.94 -7.92
C LYS A 461 23.23 -11.71 -7.10
N TYR A 462 22.08 -11.11 -6.92
CA TYR A 462 20.95 -11.63 -6.16
C TYR A 462 19.78 -11.81 -7.13
N LEU A 463 19.69 -13.00 -7.70
CA LEU A 463 18.71 -13.29 -8.75
C LEU A 463 17.27 -13.12 -8.21
N PRO A 464 16.39 -12.52 -9.00
CA PRO A 464 14.98 -12.41 -8.65
C PRO A 464 14.32 -13.78 -8.45
N VAL A 465 13.32 -13.83 -7.58
CA VAL A 465 12.40 -14.98 -7.49
C VAL A 465 11.69 -15.09 -8.84
N PRO A 466 11.68 -16.25 -9.48
CA PRO A 466 10.92 -16.45 -10.71
C PRO A 466 9.42 -16.24 -10.50
N SER A 467 8.74 -15.61 -11.43
CA SER A 467 7.28 -15.51 -11.38
C SER A 467 6.67 -16.92 -11.37
N GLY A 468 5.74 -17.17 -10.43
CA GLY A 468 5.12 -18.49 -10.27
C GLY A 468 6.05 -19.57 -9.68
N ALA A 469 7.15 -19.18 -9.03
CA ALA A 469 8.00 -20.14 -8.31
C ALA A 469 7.18 -20.96 -7.31
N SER A 470 7.55 -22.22 -7.15
CA SER A 470 6.91 -23.13 -6.18
C SER A 470 7.45 -22.89 -4.77
N ASP A 471 6.68 -23.27 -3.75
CA ASP A 471 7.14 -23.37 -2.37
C ASP A 471 7.50 -24.84 -2.02
N PRO A 472 8.52 -25.09 -1.14
CA PRO A 472 9.42 -24.05 -0.62
C PRO A 472 10.35 -23.52 -1.72
N TYR A 473 10.57 -22.20 -1.71
CA TYR A 473 11.53 -21.55 -2.60
C TYR A 473 12.85 -21.35 -1.83
N GLU A 474 13.96 -21.70 -2.47
CA GLU A 474 15.31 -21.43 -1.98
C GLU A 474 16.06 -20.59 -3.01
N PRO A 475 16.62 -19.43 -2.62
CA PRO A 475 17.39 -18.62 -3.55
C PRO A 475 18.67 -19.34 -3.97
N PRO A 476 19.11 -19.19 -5.24
CA PRO A 476 20.28 -19.91 -5.77
C PRO A 476 21.63 -19.26 -5.38
N TYR A 477 21.68 -18.44 -4.31
CA TYR A 477 22.87 -17.71 -3.85
C TYR A 477 23.07 -17.82 -2.34
#